data_04e33b04be9d0e0079830d28299f6b67
#
_entry.id   04e33b04be9d0e0079830d28299f6b67
#
_cell.length_a   1.000
_cell.length_b   1.000
_cell.length_c   1.000
_cell.angle_alpha   90.00
_cell.angle_beta   90.00
_cell.angle_gamma   90.00
#
_symmetry.space_group_name_H-M   'P 1'
#
loop_
_entity.id
_entity.type
_entity.pdbx_description
1 polymer ?
#
loop_
_entity_poly.entity_id
_entity_poly.type
_entity_poly.pdbx_seq_one_letter_code
_entity_poly.pdbx_strand_id
1 'polypeptide(L)'
;MQQQRLPLALFLSLFGFACAGTARADAGSARLPDWRVSGFGTIGVAHAGEREADYTSSVMKANGTGATRSWSTDVDSRLGVQLDTTLARRWSAVLQVVSEQGLDNSYRPRIVWANVKYQATPELALRAGRIALPVFLIADYRKVGYAYPWLRPPVEGYNVMPVTSSDGVDATWRWSAGPVRNASQVFYGHSAVPLVDSLHLYARHGVGASNTSDWGALSVRVNVLRADITSNIGQDLFDAFDAFGPAGQALTARYAMDHKRMTLVNVGASYDPGTWFVMAEANRAISHSFLGATRSGYVSAGWRWNTLTPYVTWARVQAVGATLDPGLPTAALPPALAPMATALNAGLNSLLMRIPQQTSFAAGLRWDLRTNMALKVQVDRVTPHDGSTGTFINPTPRFVSERTSHVASVALDFVY
;
A
#
# COMPACT_ATOMS: atom_id res chain seq x y z
N MET A 1 -13.09 34.82 18.42
CA MET A 1 -11.84 34.23 17.89
C MET A 1 -12.29 33.12 16.93
N GLN A 2 -12.37 33.44 15.63
CA GLN A 2 -12.71 32.50 14.57
C GLN A 2 -11.49 31.64 14.25
N GLN A 3 -11.46 30.40 14.74
CA GLN A 3 -10.51 29.40 14.25
C GLN A 3 -10.96 28.98 12.86
N GLN A 4 -10.15 29.31 11.87
CA GLN A 4 -10.31 28.80 10.51
C GLN A 4 -10.12 27.27 10.53
N ARG A 5 -11.22 26.55 10.37
CA ARG A 5 -11.24 25.09 10.18
C ARG A 5 -10.81 24.82 8.74
N LEU A 6 -9.61 24.27 8.56
CA LEU A 6 -9.12 23.81 7.25
C LEU A 6 -9.78 22.45 6.92
N PRO A 7 -10.59 22.35 5.87
CA PRO A 7 -11.13 21.06 5.42
C PRO A 7 -10.00 20.17 4.85
N LEU A 8 -10.16 18.86 4.95
CA LEU A 8 -9.20 17.86 4.41
C LEU A 8 -8.92 18.07 2.91
N ALA A 9 -9.86 18.67 2.16
CA ALA A 9 -9.69 19.10 0.78
C ALA A 9 -8.56 20.13 0.58
N LEU A 10 -8.17 20.88 1.63
CA LEU A 10 -7.03 21.79 1.58
C LEU A 10 -5.68 21.06 1.71
N PHE A 11 -5.65 19.85 2.29
CA PHE A 11 -4.42 19.04 2.38
C PHE A 11 -4.04 18.38 1.06
N LEU A 12 -4.99 18.06 0.19
CA LEU A 12 -4.71 17.63 -1.19
C LEU A 12 -4.09 18.78 -2.02
N SER A 13 -4.36 20.04 -1.65
CA SER A 13 -3.76 21.23 -2.30
C SER A 13 -2.37 21.58 -1.75
N LEU A 14 -1.99 21.17 -0.54
CA LEU A 14 -0.67 21.45 0.04
C LEU A 14 0.47 20.66 -0.61
N PHE A 15 0.19 19.49 -1.18
CA PHE A 15 1.17 18.71 -1.95
C PHE A 15 1.18 19.03 -3.46
N GLY A 16 0.23 19.82 -3.97
CA GLY A 16 0.10 20.16 -5.38
C GLY A 16 -0.01 21.65 -5.71
N PHE A 17 -0.16 22.54 -4.73
CA PHE A 17 -0.44 23.95 -4.95
C PHE A 17 0.56 24.87 -4.23
N ALA A 18 1.71 25.07 -4.83
CA ALA A 18 2.50 26.26 -4.61
C ALA A 18 2.82 26.88 -5.97
N CYS A 19 1.85 27.55 -6.59
CA CYS A 19 2.06 28.61 -7.59
C CYS A 19 0.73 29.27 -7.96
N ALA A 20 0.20 30.11 -7.07
CA ALA A 20 -0.65 31.23 -7.44
C ALA A 20 0.01 32.50 -6.85
N GLY A 21 1.20 32.82 -7.35
CA GLY A 21 1.83 34.09 -7.16
C GLY A 21 1.35 35.04 -8.26
N THR A 22 0.77 36.16 -7.89
CA THR A 22 0.45 37.31 -8.76
C THR A 22 1.66 37.66 -9.62
N ALA A 23 1.52 37.56 -10.93
CA ALA A 23 2.53 37.94 -11.89
C ALA A 23 2.81 39.43 -11.79
N ARG A 24 3.95 39.80 -11.22
CA ARG A 24 4.62 41.09 -11.45
C ARG A 24 5.76 40.80 -12.40
N ALA A 25 5.66 41.31 -13.61
CA ALA A 25 6.72 41.23 -14.59
C ALA A 25 7.92 42.02 -14.08
N ASP A 26 8.99 41.36 -13.71
CA ASP A 26 10.31 41.92 -13.55
C ASP A 26 11.29 41.13 -14.41
N ALA A 27 11.94 41.88 -15.31
CA ALA A 27 12.92 41.38 -16.26
C ALA A 27 14.24 41.06 -15.53
N GLY A 28 14.75 39.84 -15.71
CA GLY A 28 16.18 39.58 -15.77
C GLY A 28 16.95 39.39 -14.46
N SER A 29 16.41 38.65 -13.47
CA SER A 29 17.27 37.98 -12.48
C SER A 29 17.02 36.49 -12.52
N ALA A 30 18.07 35.67 -12.73
CA ALA A 30 18.02 34.24 -12.55
C ALA A 30 17.62 33.98 -11.07
N ARG A 31 16.34 33.70 -10.81
CA ARG A 31 15.89 33.36 -9.45
C ARG A 31 16.65 32.08 -9.04
N LEU A 32 17.33 32.17 -7.90
CA LEU A 32 17.91 31.00 -7.25
C LEU A 32 16.81 29.95 -7.06
N PRO A 33 17.14 28.65 -7.14
CA PRO A 33 16.19 27.57 -6.87
C PRO A 33 15.54 27.78 -5.51
N ASP A 34 14.21 27.81 -5.48
CA ASP A 34 13.46 27.89 -4.23
C ASP A 34 13.37 26.47 -3.63
N TRP A 35 14.01 26.29 -2.48
CA TRP A 35 14.10 25.02 -1.77
C TRP A 35 13.16 25.01 -0.59
N ARG A 36 12.32 23.97 -0.50
CA ARG A 36 11.45 23.72 0.64
C ARG A 36 11.75 22.34 1.23
N VAL A 37 12.11 22.31 2.50
CA VAL A 37 12.25 21.08 3.26
C VAL A 37 10.99 20.90 4.11
N SER A 38 10.42 19.71 4.10
CA SER A 38 9.32 19.32 4.95
C SER A 38 9.55 17.92 5.48
N GLY A 39 8.88 17.56 6.55
CA GLY A 39 9.04 16.24 7.13
C GLY A 39 7.76 15.74 7.79
N PHE A 40 7.74 14.44 8.03
CA PHE A 40 6.64 13.78 8.72
C PHE A 40 7.15 12.57 9.49
N GLY A 41 6.42 12.19 10.51
CA GLY A 41 6.74 10.98 11.26
C GLY A 41 5.54 10.41 11.98
N THR A 42 5.68 9.16 12.33
CA THR A 42 4.81 8.39 13.20
C THR A 42 5.67 7.65 14.21
N ILE A 43 5.41 7.82 15.49
CA ILE A 43 5.98 7.00 16.57
C ILE A 43 4.82 6.19 17.12
N GLY A 44 4.85 4.88 16.95
CA GLY A 44 3.76 4.00 17.31
C GLY A 44 4.20 2.83 18.17
N VAL A 45 3.27 2.29 18.96
CA VAL A 45 3.40 1.03 19.66
C VAL A 45 2.12 0.23 19.49
N ALA A 46 2.25 -1.06 19.21
CA ALA A 46 1.15 -1.99 19.03
C ALA A 46 1.34 -3.23 19.89
N HIS A 47 0.22 -3.82 20.34
CA HIS A 47 0.15 -5.09 21.05
C HIS A 47 -0.92 -5.97 20.42
N ALA A 48 -0.58 -7.22 20.10
CA ALA A 48 -1.52 -8.21 19.60
C ALA A 48 -1.74 -9.35 20.60
N GLY A 49 -2.98 -9.82 20.66
CA GLY A 49 -3.33 -11.02 21.43
C GLY A 49 -2.93 -12.33 20.74
N GLU A 50 -2.63 -12.30 19.42
CA GLU A 50 -2.07 -13.44 18.68
C GLU A 50 -0.64 -13.71 19.13
N ARG A 51 -0.29 -14.99 19.29
CA ARG A 51 1.05 -15.42 19.73
C ARG A 51 1.73 -16.37 18.73
N GLU A 52 1.00 -16.79 17.72
CA GLU A 52 1.47 -17.77 16.74
C GLU A 52 1.73 -17.13 15.36
N ALA A 53 1.49 -15.82 15.23
CA ALA A 53 1.84 -15.03 14.06
C ALA A 53 1.99 -13.56 14.44
N ASP A 54 2.62 -12.77 13.58
CA ASP A 54 2.80 -11.33 13.78
C ASP A 54 1.75 -10.53 13.00
N TYR A 55 1.05 -9.64 13.71
CA TYR A 55 0.28 -8.57 13.07
C TYR A 55 1.20 -7.43 12.63
N THR A 56 1.00 -6.91 11.42
CA THR A 56 1.81 -5.83 10.84
C THR A 56 0.98 -4.90 9.97
N SER A 57 1.46 -3.68 9.75
CA SER A 57 0.86 -2.72 8.82
C SER A 57 1.20 -2.98 7.34
N SER A 58 2.19 -3.81 7.07
CA SER A 58 2.62 -4.17 5.71
C SER A 58 3.31 -5.53 5.69
N VAL A 59 3.00 -6.35 4.70
CA VAL A 59 3.72 -7.62 4.43
C VAL A 59 5.18 -7.41 4.03
N MET A 60 5.60 -6.17 3.79
CA MET A 60 7.00 -5.79 3.51
C MET A 60 7.80 -5.45 4.78
N LYS A 61 7.38 -5.95 5.94
CA LYS A 61 8.10 -5.83 7.22
C LYS A 61 8.63 -7.19 7.68
N ALA A 62 9.77 -7.18 8.36
CA ALA A 62 10.40 -8.40 8.87
C ALA A 62 9.62 -9.02 10.02
N ASN A 63 9.02 -8.19 10.88
CA ASN A 63 8.24 -8.62 12.04
C ASN A 63 7.14 -7.61 12.38
N GLY A 64 6.33 -7.94 13.37
CA GLY A 64 5.25 -7.11 13.85
C GLY A 64 5.04 -7.26 15.35
N THR A 65 3.80 -7.37 15.77
CA THR A 65 3.40 -7.67 17.14
C THR A 65 2.66 -9.00 17.18
N GLY A 66 3.07 -9.90 18.07
CA GLY A 66 2.49 -11.25 18.23
C GLY A 66 3.53 -12.28 18.57
N ALA A 67 3.85 -13.16 17.61
CA ALA A 67 4.79 -14.27 17.77
C ALA A 67 6.22 -13.79 18.07
N THR A 68 6.72 -12.80 17.32
CA THR A 68 8.08 -12.28 17.49
C THR A 68 8.20 -11.43 18.76
N ARG A 69 7.22 -10.55 19.01
CA ARG A 69 7.19 -9.64 20.16
C ARG A 69 5.74 -9.36 20.55
N SER A 70 5.41 -9.42 21.84
CA SER A 70 4.07 -9.07 22.33
C SER A 70 3.76 -7.56 22.19
N TRP A 71 4.80 -6.71 22.32
CA TRP A 71 4.74 -5.27 22.08
C TRP A 71 5.75 -4.91 21.00
N SER A 72 5.33 -4.13 19.99
CA SER A 72 6.20 -3.73 18.90
C SER A 72 6.00 -2.26 18.53
N THR A 73 7.12 -1.55 18.37
CA THR A 73 7.17 -0.22 17.77
C THR A 73 7.29 -0.28 16.24
N ASP A 74 7.58 -1.44 15.69
CA ASP A 74 7.94 -1.64 14.27
C ASP A 74 6.71 -1.57 13.36
N VAL A 75 5.50 -1.82 13.90
CA VAL A 75 4.26 -1.88 13.12
C VAL A 75 3.96 -0.55 12.41
N ASP A 76 4.12 0.59 13.11
CA ASP A 76 3.66 1.88 12.57
C ASP A 76 4.76 2.95 12.50
N SER A 77 5.87 2.79 13.26
CA SER A 77 6.89 3.84 13.35
C SER A 77 7.60 4.06 12.03
N ARG A 78 7.69 5.33 11.65
CA ARG A 78 8.38 5.81 10.43
C ARG A 78 8.77 7.27 10.58
N LEU A 79 9.78 7.68 9.81
CA LEU A 79 10.21 9.07 9.68
C LEU A 79 10.45 9.36 8.21
N GLY A 80 9.94 10.48 7.70
CA GLY A 80 10.13 10.92 6.32
C GLY A 80 10.60 12.36 6.24
N VAL A 81 11.45 12.63 5.26
CA VAL A 81 11.90 13.98 4.89
C VAL A 81 11.67 14.15 3.40
N GLN A 82 11.13 15.30 3.02
CA GLN A 82 10.90 15.67 1.63
C GLN A 82 11.57 17.01 1.32
N LEU A 83 12.22 17.03 0.17
CA LEU A 83 12.82 18.21 -0.42
C LEU A 83 12.10 18.52 -1.72
N ASP A 84 11.46 19.67 -1.79
CA ASP A 84 10.85 20.22 -3.01
C ASP A 84 11.69 21.36 -3.52
N THR A 85 11.86 21.48 -4.85
CA THR A 85 12.57 22.60 -5.45
C THR A 85 11.95 23.02 -6.78
N THR A 86 11.95 24.33 -7.02
CA THR A 86 11.63 24.91 -8.33
C THR A 86 12.95 25.21 -9.05
N LEU A 87 13.25 24.38 -10.07
CA LEU A 87 14.49 24.50 -10.85
C LEU A 87 14.42 25.64 -11.88
N ALA A 88 13.24 25.82 -12.49
CA ALA A 88 12.97 26.85 -13.49
C ALA A 88 11.45 27.09 -13.58
N ARG A 89 11.02 28.07 -14.39
CA ARG A 89 9.60 28.48 -14.51
C ARG A 89 8.61 27.33 -14.70
N ARG A 90 9.00 26.24 -15.38
CA ARG A 90 8.15 25.06 -15.66
C ARG A 90 8.70 23.77 -15.08
N TRP A 91 9.83 23.82 -14.40
CA TRP A 91 10.54 22.65 -13.90
C TRP A 91 10.58 22.65 -12.38
N SER A 92 10.19 21.56 -11.78
CA SER A 92 10.33 21.31 -10.34
C SER A 92 10.83 19.90 -10.10
N ALA A 93 11.42 19.66 -8.94
CA ALA A 93 11.86 18.33 -8.54
C ALA A 93 11.45 18.05 -7.10
N VAL A 94 11.27 16.77 -6.79
CA VAL A 94 11.00 16.29 -5.44
C VAL A 94 11.92 15.13 -5.12
N LEU A 95 12.44 15.12 -3.89
CA LEU A 95 13.13 13.99 -3.28
C LEU A 95 12.46 13.70 -1.94
N GLN A 96 11.94 12.49 -1.76
CA GLN A 96 11.39 12.03 -0.49
C GLN A 96 12.14 10.77 -0.04
N VAL A 97 12.61 10.81 1.20
CA VAL A 97 13.31 9.70 1.86
C VAL A 97 12.51 9.30 3.09
N VAL A 98 12.26 7.99 3.27
CA VAL A 98 11.53 7.45 4.41
C VAL A 98 12.36 6.36 5.08
N SER A 99 12.42 6.43 6.40
CA SER A 99 12.96 5.39 7.30
C SER A 99 11.77 4.72 7.99
N GLU A 100 11.60 3.42 7.76
CA GLU A 100 10.63 2.53 8.40
C GLU A 100 11.22 1.13 8.41
N GLN A 101 10.73 0.23 9.27
CA GLN A 101 11.20 -1.15 9.28
C GLN A 101 10.99 -1.80 7.90
N GLY A 102 12.05 -2.37 7.36
CA GLY A 102 12.05 -3.18 6.14
C GLY A 102 12.08 -4.68 6.41
N LEU A 103 12.08 -5.48 5.33
CA LEU A 103 12.22 -6.93 5.40
C LEU A 103 13.57 -7.40 5.98
N ASP A 104 14.62 -6.59 5.83
CA ASP A 104 15.94 -6.79 6.42
C ASP A 104 16.01 -6.46 7.92
N ASN A 105 14.86 -6.25 8.56
CA ASN A 105 14.74 -5.86 9.96
C ASN A 105 15.54 -4.59 10.32
N SER A 106 15.74 -3.70 9.36
CA SER A 106 16.45 -2.44 9.55
C SER A 106 15.55 -1.23 9.25
N TYR A 107 15.95 -0.09 9.79
CA TYR A 107 15.35 1.22 9.54
C TYR A 107 16.18 2.04 8.55
N ARG A 108 16.86 1.38 7.60
CA ARG A 108 17.66 2.08 6.58
C ARG A 108 16.78 3.02 5.78
N PRO A 109 17.15 4.31 5.66
CA PRO A 109 16.40 5.26 4.85
C PRO A 109 16.34 4.81 3.39
N ARG A 110 15.15 4.89 2.79
CA ARG A 110 14.91 4.51 1.39
C ARG A 110 14.30 5.68 0.64
N ILE A 111 14.78 5.91 -0.59
CA ILE A 111 14.18 6.90 -1.49
C ILE A 111 12.83 6.35 -1.94
N VAL A 112 11.76 7.05 -1.58
CA VAL A 112 10.38 6.73 -1.98
C VAL A 112 9.98 7.51 -3.22
N TRP A 113 10.40 8.77 -3.31
CA TRP A 113 10.24 9.61 -4.49
C TRP A 113 11.54 10.30 -4.85
N ALA A 114 11.85 10.36 -6.15
CA ALA A 114 12.97 11.12 -6.73
C ALA A 114 12.63 11.40 -8.18
N ASN A 115 11.94 12.50 -8.46
CA ASN A 115 11.49 12.81 -9.81
C ASN A 115 11.55 14.28 -10.14
N VAL A 116 11.58 14.53 -11.44
CA VAL A 116 11.49 15.85 -12.03
C VAL A 116 10.14 15.99 -12.72
N LYS A 117 9.48 17.12 -12.51
CA LYS A 117 8.20 17.48 -13.12
C LYS A 117 8.39 18.64 -14.09
N TYR A 118 7.84 18.48 -15.28
CA TYR A 118 7.69 19.53 -16.29
C TYR A 118 6.24 19.92 -16.46
N GLN A 119 5.89 21.17 -16.21
CA GLN A 119 4.56 21.73 -16.43
C GLN A 119 4.46 22.21 -17.88
N ALA A 120 3.94 21.35 -18.78
CA ALA A 120 3.85 21.65 -20.21
C ALA A 120 2.82 22.74 -20.50
N THR A 121 1.61 22.63 -19.90
CA THR A 121 0.55 23.64 -19.87
C THR A 121 0.02 23.78 -18.44
N PRO A 122 -0.85 24.76 -18.12
CA PRO A 122 -1.50 24.80 -16.80
C PRO A 122 -2.22 23.49 -16.41
N GLU A 123 -2.72 22.76 -17.42
CA GLU A 123 -3.49 21.53 -17.24
C GLU A 123 -2.62 20.28 -17.30
N LEU A 124 -1.54 20.28 -18.11
CA LEU A 124 -0.72 19.10 -18.39
C LEU A 124 0.63 19.15 -17.69
N ALA A 125 0.90 18.18 -16.84
CA ALA A 125 2.18 17.95 -16.19
C ALA A 125 2.76 16.58 -16.58
N LEU A 126 4.06 16.55 -16.82
CA LEU A 126 4.83 15.31 -17.07
C LEU A 126 5.82 15.12 -15.93
N ARG A 127 6.02 13.87 -15.48
CA ARG A 127 7.05 13.53 -14.49
C ARG A 127 7.92 12.38 -14.99
N ALA A 128 9.19 12.40 -14.59
CA ALA A 128 10.14 11.33 -14.86
C ALA A 128 11.00 11.07 -13.62
N GLY A 129 11.27 9.80 -13.32
CA GLY A 129 12.03 9.33 -12.16
C GLY A 129 11.23 8.39 -11.28
N ARG A 130 11.53 8.37 -9.97
CA ARG A 130 10.80 7.57 -8.98
C ARG A 130 9.52 8.30 -8.56
N ILE A 131 8.37 7.77 -8.97
CA ILE A 131 7.05 8.36 -8.79
C ILE A 131 6.18 7.48 -7.87
N ALA A 132 5.20 8.09 -7.19
CA ALA A 132 4.16 7.33 -6.49
C ALA A 132 3.30 6.55 -7.49
N LEU A 133 2.99 5.31 -7.15
CA LEU A 133 2.00 4.51 -7.90
C LEU A 133 0.59 5.04 -7.60
N PRO A 134 -0.18 5.50 -8.58
CA PRO A 134 -1.49 6.11 -8.37
C PRO A 134 -2.60 5.08 -8.16
N VAL A 135 -2.43 4.16 -7.20
CA VAL A 135 -3.23 2.94 -7.12
C VAL A 135 -4.41 3.05 -6.15
N PHE A 136 -4.27 3.78 -5.05
CA PHE A 136 -5.29 3.87 -4.00
C PHE A 136 -5.76 5.32 -3.80
N LEU A 137 -6.86 5.48 -3.05
CA LEU A 137 -7.42 6.80 -2.73
C LEU A 137 -6.38 7.72 -2.06
N ILE A 138 -5.55 7.17 -1.15
CA ILE A 138 -4.52 7.91 -0.43
C ILE A 138 -3.09 7.67 -0.96
N ALA A 139 -2.93 7.24 -2.22
CA ALA A 139 -1.64 6.87 -2.79
C ALA A 139 -0.54 7.91 -2.57
N ASP A 140 -0.88 9.19 -2.80
CA ASP A 140 0.07 10.31 -2.78
C ASP A 140 0.55 10.68 -1.36
N TYR A 141 -0.17 10.25 -0.30
CA TYR A 141 0.17 10.56 1.09
C TYR A 141 0.11 9.34 2.02
N ARG A 142 0.14 8.12 1.47
CA ARG A 142 0.05 6.85 2.22
C ARG A 142 1.08 6.74 3.35
N LYS A 143 2.26 7.37 3.19
CA LYS A 143 3.33 7.35 4.21
C LYS A 143 3.16 8.43 5.29
N VAL A 144 2.32 9.42 5.08
CA VAL A 144 2.12 10.56 5.97
C VAL A 144 0.96 10.26 6.92
N GLY A 145 1.24 9.67 8.08
CA GLY A 145 0.23 9.25 9.06
C GLY A 145 -0.73 10.38 9.45
N TYR A 146 -0.20 11.57 9.64
CA TYR A 146 -0.99 12.76 9.99
C TYR A 146 -2.10 13.09 8.98
N ALA A 147 -1.93 12.75 7.68
CA ALA A 147 -2.83 13.15 6.60
C ALA A 147 -4.15 12.36 6.52
N TYR A 148 -4.30 11.27 7.25
CA TYR A 148 -5.51 10.45 7.24
C TYR A 148 -6.03 10.19 8.67
N PRO A 149 -7.33 9.83 8.83
CA PRO A 149 -7.94 9.72 10.17
C PRO A 149 -7.44 8.50 10.95
N TRP A 150 -7.19 7.37 10.28
CA TRP A 150 -6.79 6.11 10.91
C TRP A 150 -5.41 6.19 11.57
N LEU A 151 -5.14 5.30 12.50
CA LEU A 151 -3.77 5.07 12.97
C LEU A 151 -2.91 4.47 11.86
N ARG A 152 -3.48 3.51 11.11
CA ARG A 152 -2.91 2.94 9.87
C ARG A 152 -4.01 2.73 8.82
N PRO A 153 -3.70 2.78 7.52
CA PRO A 153 -4.65 2.40 6.48
C PRO A 153 -5.10 0.94 6.66
N PRO A 154 -6.36 0.59 6.32
CA PRO A 154 -6.87 -0.78 6.44
C PRO A 154 -5.99 -1.77 5.68
N VAL A 155 -5.39 -2.72 6.41
CA VAL A 155 -4.38 -3.64 5.87
C VAL A 155 -4.94 -4.55 4.77
N GLU A 156 -6.21 -4.92 4.84
CA GLU A 156 -6.91 -5.72 3.85
C GLU A 156 -6.98 -5.03 2.48
N GLY A 157 -7.16 -3.72 2.48
CA GLY A 157 -7.21 -2.90 1.27
C GLY A 157 -5.83 -2.64 0.69
N TYR A 158 -4.89 -2.23 1.53
CA TYR A 158 -3.61 -1.67 1.10
C TYR A 158 -2.49 -2.69 0.93
N ASN A 159 -2.56 -3.87 1.57
CA ASN A 159 -1.56 -4.93 1.40
C ASN A 159 -1.72 -5.73 0.10
N VAL A 160 -2.81 -5.58 -0.65
CA VAL A 160 -2.94 -6.18 -2.00
C VAL A 160 -1.89 -5.62 -2.97
N MET A 161 -1.36 -4.42 -2.69
CA MET A 161 -0.22 -3.81 -3.39
C MET A 161 0.66 -3.09 -2.35
N PRO A 162 1.66 -3.77 -1.78
CA PRO A 162 2.53 -3.18 -0.76
C PRO A 162 3.57 -2.21 -1.36
N VAL A 163 3.87 -2.31 -2.65
CA VAL A 163 4.78 -1.40 -3.37
C VAL A 163 4.11 -0.04 -3.57
N THR A 164 4.79 1.03 -3.21
CA THR A 164 4.24 2.40 -3.22
C THR A 164 4.80 3.31 -4.29
N SER A 165 5.90 2.89 -4.94
CA SER A 165 6.59 3.70 -5.96
C SER A 165 7.09 2.86 -7.13
N SER A 166 7.29 3.51 -8.26
CA SER A 166 7.84 2.93 -9.49
C SER A 166 8.83 3.91 -10.12
N ASP A 167 9.87 3.38 -10.75
CA ASP A 167 10.79 4.16 -11.58
C ASP A 167 10.22 4.22 -13.00
N GLY A 168 9.97 5.42 -13.51
CA GLY A 168 9.31 5.58 -14.81
C GLY A 168 8.90 7.00 -15.12
N VAL A 169 7.85 7.11 -15.91
CA VAL A 169 7.29 8.38 -16.38
C VAL A 169 5.77 8.40 -16.18
N ASP A 170 5.22 9.56 -15.95
CA ASP A 170 3.78 9.78 -15.98
C ASP A 170 3.39 11.10 -16.62
N ALA A 171 2.13 11.16 -17.04
CA ALA A 171 1.46 12.36 -17.51
C ALA A 171 0.17 12.55 -16.72
N THR A 172 -0.03 13.73 -16.15
CA THR A 172 -1.25 14.11 -15.44
C THR A 172 -1.93 15.26 -16.16
N TRP A 173 -3.18 15.06 -16.56
CA TRP A 173 -4.03 16.06 -17.18
C TRP A 173 -5.17 16.46 -16.28
N ARG A 174 -5.30 17.77 -15.99
CA ARG A 174 -6.37 18.36 -15.19
C ARG A 174 -7.39 19.01 -16.10
N TRP A 175 -8.66 18.69 -15.89
CA TRP A 175 -9.76 19.19 -16.68
C TRP A 175 -11.03 19.28 -15.85
N SER A 176 -12.03 20.03 -16.32
CA SER A 176 -13.29 20.19 -15.63
C SER A 176 -14.45 19.88 -16.55
N ALA A 177 -15.49 19.22 -16.02
CA ALA A 177 -16.77 18.97 -16.66
C ALA A 177 -17.86 19.60 -15.79
N GLY A 178 -18.29 20.80 -16.14
CA GLY A 178 -19.15 21.58 -15.27
C GLY A 178 -18.54 21.80 -13.89
N PRO A 179 -19.23 21.44 -12.79
CA PRO A 179 -18.72 21.62 -11.44
C PRO A 179 -17.70 20.53 -11.01
N VAL A 180 -17.48 19.50 -11.83
CA VAL A 180 -16.60 18.37 -11.51
C VAL A 180 -15.18 18.70 -11.99
N ARG A 181 -14.20 18.67 -11.06
CA ARG A 181 -12.77 18.78 -11.37
C ARG A 181 -12.19 17.39 -11.48
N ASN A 182 -11.43 17.15 -12.55
CA ASN A 182 -10.84 15.86 -12.84
C ASN A 182 -9.31 15.97 -12.92
N ALA A 183 -8.62 14.93 -12.46
CA ALA A 183 -7.20 14.69 -12.66
C ALA A 183 -7.01 13.28 -13.21
N SER A 184 -6.76 13.19 -14.52
CA SER A 184 -6.49 11.94 -15.22
C SER A 184 -4.98 11.75 -15.30
N GLN A 185 -4.49 10.58 -14.90
CA GLN A 185 -3.07 10.24 -14.91
C GLN A 185 -2.85 8.93 -15.65
N VAL A 186 -1.84 8.89 -16.49
CA VAL A 186 -1.32 7.66 -17.09
C VAL A 186 0.15 7.52 -16.72
N PHE A 187 0.62 6.30 -16.49
CA PHE A 187 2.02 6.06 -16.17
C PHE A 187 2.56 4.81 -16.87
N TYR A 188 3.88 4.80 -17.07
CA TYR A 188 4.68 3.67 -17.47
C TYR A 188 5.92 3.58 -16.59
N GLY A 189 6.25 2.37 -16.08
CA GLY A 189 7.42 2.22 -15.24
C GLY A 189 7.73 0.77 -14.86
N HIS A 190 8.68 0.64 -13.95
CA HIS A 190 9.09 -0.65 -13.38
C HIS A 190 9.41 -0.48 -11.90
N SER A 191 9.31 -1.56 -11.14
CA SER A 191 9.69 -1.60 -9.74
C SER A 191 10.57 -2.81 -9.48
N ALA A 192 11.65 -2.60 -8.72
CA ALA A 192 12.50 -3.65 -8.20
C ALA A 192 12.42 -3.61 -6.67
N VAL A 193 11.98 -4.69 -6.07
CA VAL A 193 11.85 -4.81 -4.61
C VAL A 193 12.85 -5.85 -4.13
N PRO A 194 13.95 -5.43 -3.49
CA PRO A 194 14.84 -6.37 -2.81
C PRO A 194 14.07 -6.98 -1.63
N LEU A 195 14.04 -8.29 -1.57
CA LEU A 195 13.52 -9.06 -0.46
C LEU A 195 14.68 -9.43 0.48
N VAL A 196 14.50 -10.40 1.36
CA VAL A 196 15.57 -10.89 2.22
C VAL A 196 16.47 -11.87 1.45
N ASP A 197 17.71 -11.97 1.88
CA ASP A 197 18.72 -12.85 1.29
C ASP A 197 18.91 -12.59 -0.22
N SER A 198 18.86 -13.63 -1.05
CA SER A 198 18.96 -13.55 -2.50
C SER A 198 17.58 -13.42 -3.19
N LEU A 199 16.50 -13.29 -2.41
CA LEU A 199 15.15 -13.18 -2.97
C LEU A 199 14.93 -11.80 -3.57
N HIS A 200 14.20 -11.75 -4.67
CA HIS A 200 13.84 -10.53 -5.38
C HIS A 200 12.46 -10.60 -6.00
N LEU A 201 11.85 -9.45 -6.18
CA LEU A 201 10.59 -9.26 -6.89
C LEU A 201 10.77 -8.11 -7.88
N TYR A 202 10.56 -8.38 -9.15
CA TYR A 202 10.54 -7.39 -10.23
C TYR A 202 9.12 -7.25 -10.78
N ALA A 203 8.68 -6.00 -10.93
CA ALA A 203 7.51 -5.67 -11.72
C ALA A 203 7.99 -4.85 -12.93
N ARG A 204 7.88 -5.42 -14.13
CA ARG A 204 8.32 -4.82 -15.38
C ARG A 204 7.12 -4.44 -16.24
N HIS A 205 7.33 -3.54 -17.23
CA HIS A 205 6.29 -3.08 -18.15
C HIS A 205 5.01 -2.63 -17.44
N GLY A 206 5.20 -1.99 -16.27
CA GLY A 206 4.09 -1.46 -15.48
C GLY A 206 3.41 -0.33 -16.25
N VAL A 207 2.14 -0.53 -16.61
CA VAL A 207 1.28 0.50 -17.20
C VAL A 207 0.07 0.71 -16.33
N GLY A 208 -0.39 1.94 -16.22
CA GLY A 208 -1.59 2.21 -15.47
C GLY A 208 -2.23 3.53 -15.83
N ALA A 209 -3.49 3.63 -15.48
CA ALA A 209 -4.28 4.84 -15.61
C ALA A 209 -5.12 5.03 -14.35
N SER A 210 -5.30 6.29 -13.96
CA SER A 210 -6.20 6.68 -12.89
C SER A 210 -6.94 7.94 -13.26
N ASN A 211 -8.13 8.12 -12.70
CA ASN A 211 -8.85 9.38 -12.70
C ASN A 211 -9.38 9.68 -11.30
N THR A 212 -9.13 10.89 -10.82
CA THR A 212 -9.74 11.42 -9.61
C THR A 212 -10.72 12.52 -10.02
N SER A 213 -11.96 12.39 -9.58
CA SER A 213 -13.06 13.34 -9.82
C SER A 213 -13.51 13.94 -8.51
N ASP A 214 -13.44 15.26 -8.38
CA ASP A 214 -13.86 16.02 -7.19
C ASP A 214 -15.12 16.83 -7.50
N TRP A 215 -16.17 16.65 -6.69
CA TRP A 215 -17.41 17.40 -6.75
C TRP A 215 -17.89 17.81 -5.35
N GLY A 216 -17.69 19.06 -5.00
CA GLY A 216 -17.99 19.54 -3.65
C GLY A 216 -17.21 18.78 -2.58
N ALA A 217 -17.92 18.09 -1.70
CA ALA A 217 -17.36 17.25 -0.64
C ALA A 217 -17.03 15.81 -1.09
N LEU A 218 -17.43 15.42 -2.31
CA LEU A 218 -17.21 14.07 -2.85
C LEU A 218 -15.93 14.03 -3.70
N SER A 219 -15.06 13.07 -3.43
CA SER A 219 -13.94 12.68 -4.27
C SER A 219 -14.08 11.21 -4.64
N VAL A 220 -13.97 10.89 -5.92
CA VAL A 220 -13.99 9.51 -6.44
C VAL A 220 -12.72 9.26 -7.23
N ARG A 221 -12.04 8.16 -6.96
CA ARG A 221 -10.86 7.72 -7.70
C ARG A 221 -11.08 6.33 -8.28
N VAL A 222 -10.75 6.19 -9.56
CA VAL A 222 -10.74 4.91 -10.26
C VAL A 222 -9.34 4.71 -10.82
N ASN A 223 -8.79 3.52 -10.71
CA ASN A 223 -7.50 3.21 -11.32
C ASN A 223 -7.41 1.77 -11.80
N VAL A 224 -6.54 1.55 -12.77
CA VAL A 224 -6.10 0.25 -13.26
C VAL A 224 -4.59 0.26 -13.40
N LEU A 225 -3.97 -0.82 -12.94
CA LEU A 225 -2.55 -1.10 -13.06
C LEU A 225 -2.36 -2.49 -13.65
N ARG A 226 -1.42 -2.65 -14.55
CA ARG A 226 -0.97 -3.94 -15.06
C ARG A 226 0.54 -3.96 -15.14
N ALA A 227 1.17 -5.07 -14.72
CA ALA A 227 2.61 -5.28 -14.80
C ALA A 227 2.90 -6.78 -15.00
N ASP A 228 4.08 -7.08 -15.53
CA ASP A 228 4.63 -8.43 -15.56
C ASP A 228 5.53 -8.61 -14.34
N ILE A 229 5.22 -9.58 -13.48
CA ILE A 229 5.96 -9.86 -12.25
C ILE A 229 6.83 -11.09 -12.41
N THR A 230 8.07 -10.98 -11.92
CA THR A 230 9.04 -12.08 -11.83
C THR A 230 9.64 -12.10 -10.43
N SER A 231 9.71 -13.27 -9.82
CA SER A 231 10.34 -13.47 -8.52
C SER A 231 10.86 -14.88 -8.40
N ASN A 232 11.93 -15.06 -7.63
CA ASN A 232 12.49 -16.37 -7.30
C ASN A 232 11.93 -16.94 -5.97
N ILE A 233 10.87 -16.37 -5.43
CA ILE A 233 10.19 -16.95 -4.25
C ILE A 233 9.65 -18.34 -4.60
N GLY A 234 10.05 -19.36 -3.83
CA GLY A 234 9.62 -20.73 -4.05
C GLY A 234 10.29 -21.42 -5.24
N GLN A 235 11.36 -20.87 -5.80
CA GLN A 235 12.03 -21.44 -6.97
C GLN A 235 12.47 -22.88 -6.74
N ASP A 236 13.11 -23.21 -5.61
CA ASP A 236 13.53 -24.58 -5.29
C ASP A 236 12.36 -25.58 -5.28
N LEU A 237 11.16 -25.15 -4.84
CA LEU A 237 9.95 -25.94 -4.88
C LEU A 237 9.52 -26.21 -6.32
N PHE A 238 9.53 -25.20 -7.17
CA PHE A 238 9.12 -25.33 -8.56
C PHE A 238 10.14 -26.09 -9.41
N ASP A 239 11.43 -25.92 -9.18
CA ASP A 239 12.49 -26.74 -9.80
C ASP A 239 12.33 -28.22 -9.42
N ALA A 240 11.97 -28.50 -8.16
CA ALA A 240 11.70 -29.87 -7.72
C ALA A 240 10.41 -30.45 -8.35
N PHE A 241 9.39 -29.63 -8.63
CA PHE A 241 8.22 -30.07 -9.40
C PHE A 241 8.59 -30.43 -10.83
N ASP A 242 9.44 -29.64 -11.49
CA ASP A 242 9.86 -29.87 -12.88
C ASP A 242 10.55 -31.22 -13.08
N ALA A 243 11.23 -31.76 -12.05
CA ALA A 243 11.82 -33.09 -12.06
C ALA A 243 10.79 -34.23 -12.20
N PHE A 244 9.50 -33.98 -11.93
CA PHE A 244 8.40 -34.94 -12.13
C PHE A 244 7.83 -34.92 -13.55
N GLY A 245 8.54 -34.29 -14.53
CA GLY A 245 8.16 -34.26 -15.93
C GLY A 245 6.90 -33.43 -16.19
N PRO A 246 6.10 -33.76 -17.21
CA PRO A 246 5.03 -32.88 -17.70
C PRO A 246 4.00 -32.47 -16.63
N ALA A 247 3.70 -33.34 -15.67
CA ALA A 247 2.76 -33.03 -14.60
C ALA A 247 3.31 -31.98 -13.63
N GLY A 248 4.61 -32.08 -13.28
CA GLY A 248 5.28 -31.09 -12.44
C GLY A 248 5.48 -29.76 -13.17
N GLN A 249 5.93 -29.82 -14.44
CA GLN A 249 6.08 -28.62 -15.28
C GLN A 249 4.76 -27.85 -15.45
N ALA A 250 3.61 -28.54 -15.52
CA ALA A 250 2.30 -27.88 -15.56
C ALA A 250 2.00 -27.10 -14.26
N LEU A 251 2.40 -27.61 -13.08
CA LEU A 251 2.26 -26.93 -11.80
C LEU A 251 3.20 -25.71 -11.72
N THR A 252 4.46 -25.87 -12.13
CA THR A 252 5.42 -24.75 -12.23
C THR A 252 4.90 -23.68 -13.18
N ALA A 253 4.49 -24.06 -14.39
CA ALA A 253 3.92 -23.12 -15.36
C ALA A 253 2.67 -22.40 -14.84
N ARG A 254 1.90 -23.01 -13.94
CA ARG A 254 0.70 -22.41 -13.35
C ARG A 254 1.01 -21.47 -12.20
N TYR A 255 1.96 -21.79 -11.34
CA TYR A 255 2.12 -21.15 -10.03
C TYR A 255 3.41 -20.35 -9.84
N ALA A 256 4.53 -20.70 -10.50
CA ALA A 256 5.77 -19.93 -10.38
C ALA A 256 5.59 -18.49 -10.86
N MET A 257 6.30 -17.57 -10.25
CA MET A 257 6.31 -16.15 -10.64
C MET A 257 7.39 -15.86 -11.69
N ASP A 258 7.24 -16.41 -12.87
CA ASP A 258 8.08 -16.10 -14.00
C ASP A 258 7.26 -15.39 -15.08
N HIS A 259 7.55 -14.08 -15.29
CA HIS A 259 6.86 -13.19 -16.25
C HIS A 259 5.32 -13.25 -16.15
N LYS A 260 4.79 -13.42 -14.94
CA LYS A 260 3.34 -13.51 -14.70
C LYS A 260 2.68 -12.15 -14.71
N ARG A 261 1.60 -12.06 -15.47
CA ARG A 261 0.79 -10.85 -15.48
C ARG A 261 0.06 -10.65 -14.17
N MET A 262 0.22 -9.46 -13.60
CA MET A 262 -0.57 -8.96 -12.50
C MET A 262 -1.43 -7.80 -12.97
N THR A 263 -2.71 -7.80 -12.61
CA THR A 263 -3.64 -6.70 -12.86
C THR A 263 -4.29 -6.30 -11.56
N LEU A 264 -4.33 -4.99 -11.28
CA LEU A 264 -5.01 -4.42 -10.14
C LEU A 264 -6.00 -3.37 -10.63
N VAL A 265 -7.25 -3.48 -10.18
CA VAL A 265 -8.31 -2.48 -10.39
C VAL A 265 -8.75 -2.01 -9.01
N ASN A 266 -8.88 -0.70 -8.85
CA ASN A 266 -9.35 -0.08 -7.62
C ASN A 266 -10.39 0.99 -7.94
N VAL A 267 -11.40 1.08 -7.08
CA VAL A 267 -12.36 2.17 -7.02
C VAL A 267 -12.43 2.64 -5.58
N GLY A 268 -12.20 3.93 -5.36
CA GLY A 268 -12.27 4.55 -4.05
C GLY A 268 -13.16 5.79 -4.08
N ALA A 269 -13.85 6.05 -2.99
CA ALA A 269 -14.64 7.25 -2.78
C ALA A 269 -14.46 7.80 -1.36
N SER A 270 -14.45 9.12 -1.26
CA SER A 270 -14.46 9.85 0.01
C SER A 270 -15.49 10.95 -0.05
N TYR A 271 -16.38 11.00 0.94
CA TYR A 271 -17.30 12.11 1.14
C TYR A 271 -16.98 12.78 2.47
N ASP A 272 -16.57 14.05 2.42
CA ASP A 272 -16.10 14.80 3.58
C ASP A 272 -16.67 16.23 3.60
N PRO A 273 -17.85 16.44 4.20
CA PRO A 273 -18.44 17.76 4.36
C PRO A 273 -17.84 18.59 5.50
N GLY A 274 -16.79 18.11 6.16
CA GLY A 274 -16.04 18.81 7.21
C GLY A 274 -16.36 18.38 8.64
N THR A 275 -17.62 18.05 8.97
CA THR A 275 -18.02 17.61 10.32
C THR A 275 -17.95 16.10 10.51
N TRP A 276 -18.09 15.34 9.45
CA TRP A 276 -17.97 13.89 9.41
C TRP A 276 -17.36 13.47 8.08
N PHE A 277 -16.98 12.23 7.95
CA PHE A 277 -16.51 11.67 6.70
C PHE A 277 -16.95 10.21 6.55
N VAL A 278 -17.05 9.78 5.30
CA VAL A 278 -17.11 8.38 4.92
C VAL A 278 -16.10 8.15 3.81
N MET A 279 -15.32 7.08 3.93
CA MET A 279 -14.35 6.65 2.93
C MET A 279 -14.57 5.16 2.64
N ALA A 280 -14.51 4.79 1.37
CA ALA A 280 -14.60 3.38 0.96
C ALA A 280 -13.70 3.12 -0.23
N GLU A 281 -13.09 1.94 -0.27
CA GLU A 281 -12.37 1.44 -1.45
C GLU A 281 -12.70 -0.02 -1.69
N ALA A 282 -12.75 -0.41 -2.96
CA ALA A 282 -12.85 -1.79 -3.42
C ALA A 282 -11.72 -2.07 -4.42
N ASN A 283 -11.06 -3.22 -4.23
CA ASN A 283 -9.92 -3.64 -5.02
C ASN A 283 -10.16 -5.03 -5.61
N ARG A 284 -9.65 -5.26 -6.80
CA ARG A 284 -9.49 -6.58 -7.40
C ARG A 284 -8.07 -6.73 -7.93
N ALA A 285 -7.30 -7.61 -7.32
CA ALA A 285 -5.97 -8.00 -7.78
C ALA A 285 -6.07 -9.39 -8.42
N ILE A 286 -5.46 -9.55 -9.60
CA ILE A 286 -5.44 -10.82 -10.34
C ILE A 286 -3.99 -11.11 -10.68
N SER A 287 -3.47 -12.22 -10.21
CA SER A 287 -2.17 -12.77 -10.58
C SER A 287 -2.32 -14.22 -11.00
N HIS A 288 -1.68 -14.58 -12.11
CA HIS A 288 -1.64 -15.95 -12.60
C HIS A 288 -0.42 -16.71 -12.04
N SER A 289 -0.25 -16.64 -10.71
CA SER A 289 0.83 -17.29 -9.96
C SER A 289 0.30 -17.75 -8.60
N PHE A 290 1.16 -18.26 -7.72
CA PHE A 290 0.77 -18.62 -6.34
C PHE A 290 0.24 -17.43 -5.50
N LEU A 291 0.42 -16.17 -5.93
CA LEU A 291 -0.23 -15.03 -5.29
C LEU A 291 -1.75 -15.03 -5.49
N GLY A 292 -2.24 -15.75 -6.51
CA GLY A 292 -3.66 -15.92 -6.79
C GLY A 292 -4.37 -14.64 -7.19
N ALA A 293 -5.69 -14.69 -7.11
CA ALA A 293 -6.54 -13.52 -7.30
C ALA A 293 -7.27 -13.20 -5.98
N THR A 294 -7.38 -11.90 -5.67
CA THR A 294 -8.06 -11.42 -4.47
C THR A 294 -9.05 -10.32 -4.80
N ARG A 295 -10.08 -10.22 -3.98
CA ARG A 295 -10.94 -9.03 -3.86
C ARG A 295 -10.83 -8.51 -2.44
N SER A 296 -10.73 -7.21 -2.30
CA SER A 296 -10.68 -6.58 -0.99
C SER A 296 -11.39 -5.25 -0.99
N GLY A 297 -11.71 -4.76 0.19
CA GLY A 297 -12.29 -3.45 0.35
C GLY A 297 -12.45 -3.07 1.81
N TYR A 298 -12.75 -1.80 2.01
CA TYR A 298 -13.09 -1.28 3.32
C TYR A 298 -14.14 -0.18 3.21
N VAL A 299 -14.82 0.06 4.32
CA VAL A 299 -15.65 1.25 4.58
C VAL A 299 -15.22 1.80 5.93
N SER A 300 -14.99 3.10 5.99
CA SER A 300 -14.63 3.83 7.19
C SER A 300 -15.49 5.07 7.35
N ALA A 301 -15.92 5.35 8.57
CA ALA A 301 -16.66 6.56 8.90
C ALA A 301 -16.13 7.17 10.18
N GLY A 302 -16.19 8.50 10.30
CA GLY A 302 -15.79 9.20 11.49
C GLY A 302 -16.50 10.54 11.65
N TRP A 303 -16.48 11.05 12.87
CA TRP A 303 -17.11 12.31 13.24
C TRP A 303 -16.10 13.24 13.90
N ARG A 304 -16.04 14.50 13.48
CA ARG A 304 -15.12 15.49 14.04
C ARG A 304 -15.85 16.31 15.12
N TRP A 305 -15.38 16.15 16.35
CA TRP A 305 -15.88 16.89 17.51
C TRP A 305 -14.71 17.68 18.11
N ASN A 306 -14.64 18.96 17.79
CA ASN A 306 -13.51 19.83 18.14
C ASN A 306 -12.17 19.25 17.67
N THR A 307 -11.30 18.87 18.62
CA THR A 307 -10.00 18.25 18.36
C THR A 307 -10.03 16.73 18.31
N LEU A 308 -11.18 16.12 18.57
CA LEU A 308 -11.35 14.67 18.61
C LEU A 308 -12.08 14.18 17.35
N THR A 309 -11.61 13.06 16.82
CA THR A 309 -12.23 12.39 15.67
C THR A 309 -12.32 10.88 15.96
N PRO A 310 -13.41 10.42 16.61
CA PRO A 310 -13.71 9.00 16.65
C PRO A 310 -14.02 8.49 15.24
N TYR A 311 -13.60 7.24 14.96
CA TYR A 311 -13.85 6.58 13.70
C TYR A 311 -14.02 5.07 13.89
N VAL A 312 -14.69 4.46 12.93
CA VAL A 312 -14.81 3.00 12.79
C VAL A 312 -14.49 2.61 11.36
N THR A 313 -13.97 1.40 11.20
CA THR A 313 -13.63 0.84 9.90
C THR A 313 -13.99 -0.64 9.88
N TRP A 314 -14.66 -1.07 8.83
CA TRP A 314 -14.80 -2.47 8.47
C TRP A 314 -13.98 -2.73 7.21
N ALA A 315 -13.24 -3.83 7.19
CA ALA A 315 -12.43 -4.21 6.03
C ALA A 315 -12.45 -5.72 5.82
N ARG A 316 -12.28 -6.12 4.56
CA ARG A 316 -12.25 -7.54 4.17
C ARG A 316 -11.33 -7.76 2.98
N VAL A 317 -10.61 -8.88 2.99
CA VAL A 317 -9.91 -9.44 1.83
C VAL A 317 -10.28 -10.91 1.68
N GLN A 318 -10.49 -11.36 0.44
CA GLN A 318 -10.87 -12.73 0.11
C GLN A 318 -10.14 -13.20 -1.14
N ALA A 319 -9.76 -14.47 -1.16
CA ALA A 319 -9.31 -15.15 -2.37
C ALA A 319 -10.47 -15.25 -3.39
N VAL A 320 -10.12 -15.18 -4.66
CA VAL A 320 -11.04 -15.44 -5.78
C VAL A 320 -10.50 -16.65 -6.53
N GLY A 321 -11.02 -17.82 -6.22
CA GLY A 321 -10.55 -19.09 -6.73
C GLY A 321 -10.05 -20.02 -5.63
N ALA A 322 -9.55 -21.18 -6.03
CA ALA A 322 -9.07 -22.22 -5.12
C ALA A 322 -7.75 -21.78 -4.45
N THR A 323 -7.66 -22.00 -3.15
CA THR A 323 -6.47 -21.82 -2.31
C THR A 323 -5.80 -23.14 -1.98
N LEU A 324 -6.24 -24.23 -2.62
CA LEU A 324 -5.68 -25.57 -2.55
C LEU A 324 -5.62 -26.17 -3.96
N ASP A 325 -4.57 -26.96 -4.22
CA ASP A 325 -4.39 -27.72 -5.45
C ASP A 325 -4.05 -29.17 -5.10
N PRO A 326 -4.64 -30.17 -5.77
CA PRO A 326 -4.30 -31.57 -5.52
C PRO A 326 -2.84 -31.91 -5.81
N GLY A 327 -2.15 -31.11 -6.63
CA GLY A 327 -0.75 -31.27 -6.97
C GLY A 327 -0.48 -32.49 -7.87
N LEU A 328 0.69 -33.11 -7.67
CA LEU A 328 1.08 -34.31 -8.39
C LEU A 328 0.19 -35.52 -7.99
N PRO A 329 -0.22 -36.37 -8.96
CA PRO A 329 -1.03 -37.56 -8.69
C PRO A 329 -0.20 -38.66 -8.03
N THR A 330 -0.05 -38.62 -6.71
CA THR A 330 0.82 -39.54 -5.93
C THR A 330 0.52 -41.00 -6.10
N ALA A 331 -0.75 -41.35 -6.34
CA ALA A 331 -1.17 -42.75 -6.53
C ALA A 331 -0.64 -43.40 -7.83
N ALA A 332 -0.26 -42.61 -8.81
CA ALA A 332 0.27 -43.05 -10.10
C ALA A 332 1.81 -43.11 -10.13
N LEU A 333 2.46 -42.71 -9.04
CA LEU A 333 3.93 -42.67 -8.98
C LEU A 333 4.52 -43.95 -8.40
N PRO A 334 5.77 -44.28 -8.78
CA PRO A 334 6.52 -45.34 -8.09
C PRO A 334 6.58 -45.09 -6.57
N PRO A 335 6.52 -46.13 -5.72
CA PRO A 335 6.50 -45.99 -4.26
C PRO A 335 7.65 -45.15 -3.70
N ALA A 336 8.82 -45.17 -4.36
CA ALA A 336 9.99 -44.41 -3.95
C ALA A 336 9.80 -42.88 -4.16
N LEU A 337 8.99 -42.42 -5.10
CA LEU A 337 8.75 -41.02 -5.43
C LEU A 337 7.50 -40.43 -4.74
N ALA A 338 6.57 -41.25 -4.31
CA ALA A 338 5.32 -40.80 -3.72
C ALA A 338 5.49 -39.93 -2.46
N PRO A 339 6.42 -40.22 -1.51
CA PRO A 339 6.63 -39.36 -0.35
C PRO A 339 7.14 -37.94 -0.74
N MET A 340 8.06 -37.88 -1.72
CA MET A 340 8.58 -36.61 -2.21
C MET A 340 7.49 -35.77 -2.89
N ALA A 341 6.67 -36.39 -3.76
CA ALA A 341 5.54 -35.73 -4.38
C ALA A 341 4.53 -35.20 -3.35
N THR A 342 4.27 -35.98 -2.30
CA THR A 342 3.39 -35.55 -1.19
C THR A 342 3.94 -34.34 -0.48
N ALA A 343 5.26 -34.31 -0.20
CA ALA A 343 5.91 -33.16 0.43
C ALA A 343 5.88 -31.90 -0.46
N LEU A 344 6.10 -32.05 -1.77
CA LEU A 344 5.98 -30.95 -2.73
C LEU A 344 4.54 -30.40 -2.81
N ASN A 345 3.53 -31.28 -2.85
CA ASN A 345 2.13 -30.88 -2.83
C ASN A 345 1.78 -30.10 -1.54
N ALA A 346 2.29 -30.55 -0.40
CA ALA A 346 2.14 -29.83 0.87
C ALA A 346 2.83 -28.46 0.84
N GLY A 347 4.03 -28.37 0.26
CA GLY A 347 4.77 -27.11 0.06
C GLY A 347 3.99 -26.12 -0.82
N LEU A 348 3.44 -26.59 -1.95
CA LEU A 348 2.60 -25.78 -2.83
C LEU A 348 1.36 -25.26 -2.08
N ASN A 349 0.64 -26.12 -1.38
CA ASN A 349 -0.55 -25.72 -0.63
C ASN A 349 -0.22 -24.77 0.52
N SER A 350 0.97 -24.89 1.14
CA SER A 350 1.45 -23.91 2.11
C SER A 350 1.67 -22.51 1.50
N LEU A 351 2.10 -22.41 0.24
CA LEU A 351 2.17 -21.13 -0.48
C LEU A 351 0.76 -20.59 -0.81
N LEU A 352 -0.14 -21.45 -1.30
CA LEU A 352 -1.50 -21.06 -1.68
C LEU A 352 -2.35 -20.60 -0.49
N MET A 353 -2.16 -21.20 0.68
CA MET A 353 -2.81 -20.78 1.93
C MET A 353 -2.36 -19.39 2.42
N ARG A 354 -1.29 -18.83 1.87
CA ARG A 354 -0.87 -17.44 2.14
C ARG A 354 -1.66 -16.41 1.34
N ILE A 355 -2.49 -16.81 0.37
CA ILE A 355 -3.44 -15.89 -0.29
C ILE A 355 -4.36 -15.35 0.81
N PRO A 356 -4.40 -14.02 1.04
CA PRO A 356 -5.04 -13.48 2.23
C PRO A 356 -6.57 -13.64 2.17
N GLN A 357 -7.12 -14.17 3.25
CA GLN A 357 -8.55 -14.22 3.53
C GLN A 357 -8.76 -13.77 4.97
N GLN A 358 -9.37 -12.59 5.16
CA GLN A 358 -9.47 -11.94 6.46
C GLN A 358 -10.61 -10.93 6.49
N THR A 359 -11.23 -10.81 7.65
CA THR A 359 -12.14 -9.71 7.97
C THR A 359 -11.62 -8.98 9.20
N SER A 360 -11.68 -7.66 9.20
CA SER A 360 -11.37 -6.86 10.37
C SER A 360 -12.44 -5.80 10.64
N PHE A 361 -12.51 -5.42 11.92
CA PHE A 361 -13.25 -4.29 12.42
C PHE A 361 -12.31 -3.47 13.32
N ALA A 362 -12.14 -2.20 13.00
CA ALA A 362 -11.33 -1.27 13.78
C ALA A 362 -12.20 -0.16 14.36
N ALA A 363 -11.93 0.21 15.60
CA ALA A 363 -12.45 1.41 16.24
C ALA A 363 -11.28 2.24 16.78
N GLY A 364 -11.29 3.54 16.51
CA GLY A 364 -10.19 4.40 16.92
C GLY A 364 -10.63 5.84 17.24
N LEU A 365 -9.71 6.55 17.81
CA LEU A 365 -9.83 7.96 18.15
C LEU A 365 -8.56 8.68 17.70
N ARG A 366 -8.72 9.74 16.92
CA ARG A 366 -7.69 10.72 16.61
C ARG A 366 -7.92 11.94 17.50
N TRP A 367 -6.86 12.40 18.16
CA TRP A 367 -6.83 13.63 18.93
C TRP A 367 -5.80 14.60 18.34
N ASP A 368 -6.26 15.67 17.72
CA ASP A 368 -5.42 16.74 17.19
C ASP A 368 -4.89 17.60 18.34
N LEU A 369 -3.69 17.27 18.84
CA LEU A 369 -3.04 17.97 19.96
C LEU A 369 -2.64 19.39 19.58
N ARG A 370 -2.15 19.56 18.34
CA ARG A 370 -1.74 20.81 17.73
C ARG A 370 -1.99 20.75 16.23
N THR A 371 -1.84 21.87 15.54
CA THR A 371 -2.04 22.00 14.08
C THR A 371 -1.21 20.99 13.25
N ASN A 372 -0.07 20.54 13.76
CA ASN A 372 0.86 19.64 13.08
C ASN A 372 1.16 18.35 13.85
N MET A 373 0.34 18.00 14.86
CA MET A 373 0.57 16.85 15.73
C MET A 373 -0.76 16.20 16.14
N ALA A 374 -0.89 14.91 15.96
CA ALA A 374 -2.06 14.13 16.35
C ALA A 374 -1.66 12.86 17.10
N LEU A 375 -2.34 12.59 18.22
CA LEU A 375 -2.29 11.31 18.92
C LEU A 375 -3.44 10.45 18.44
N LYS A 376 -3.16 9.19 18.15
CA LYS A 376 -4.17 8.22 17.70
C LYS A 376 -4.14 6.97 18.55
N VAL A 377 -5.30 6.47 18.88
CA VAL A 377 -5.49 5.15 19.50
C VAL A 377 -6.43 4.33 18.65
N GLN A 378 -6.17 3.03 18.52
CA GLN A 378 -6.98 2.13 17.71
C GLN A 378 -6.97 0.74 18.31
N VAL A 379 -8.14 0.09 18.25
CA VAL A 379 -8.29 -1.33 18.54
C VAL A 379 -8.84 -2.01 17.29
N ASP A 380 -8.17 -3.06 16.85
CA ASP A 380 -8.56 -3.88 15.72
C ASP A 380 -9.01 -5.26 16.23
N ARG A 381 -10.12 -5.74 15.69
CA ARG A 381 -10.54 -7.14 15.77
C ARG A 381 -10.30 -7.78 14.42
N VAL A 382 -9.41 -8.76 14.35
CA VAL A 382 -8.92 -9.36 13.10
C VAL A 382 -9.20 -10.85 13.12
N THR A 383 -9.83 -11.36 12.06
CA THR A 383 -10.17 -12.79 11.93
C THR A 383 -9.74 -13.27 10.53
N PRO A 384 -8.68 -14.11 10.42
CA PRO A 384 -8.35 -14.83 9.21
C PRO A 384 -9.41 -15.92 8.94
N HIS A 385 -9.58 -16.33 7.67
CA HIS A 385 -10.59 -17.29 7.25
C HIS A 385 -10.03 -18.38 6.32
N ASP A 386 -10.75 -19.48 6.19
CA ASP A 386 -10.56 -20.55 5.20
C ASP A 386 -9.12 -21.11 5.19
N GLY A 387 -8.54 -21.32 6.36
CA GLY A 387 -7.18 -21.86 6.51
C GLY A 387 -6.07 -20.84 6.19
N SER A 388 -6.41 -19.64 5.72
CA SER A 388 -5.42 -18.60 5.40
C SER A 388 -4.80 -17.99 6.67
N THR A 389 -3.57 -17.51 6.53
CA THR A 389 -2.94 -16.67 7.55
C THR A 389 -3.45 -15.22 7.53
N GLY A 390 -4.35 -14.87 6.60
CA GLY A 390 -4.79 -13.49 6.40
C GLY A 390 -3.63 -12.57 6.01
N THR A 391 -3.54 -11.43 6.69
CA THR A 391 -2.44 -10.46 6.53
C THR A 391 -1.36 -10.59 7.61
N PHE A 392 -1.44 -11.63 8.46
CA PHE A 392 -0.39 -11.94 9.42
C PHE A 392 0.85 -12.48 8.72
N ILE A 393 2.01 -12.16 9.26
CA ILE A 393 3.33 -12.65 8.83
C ILE A 393 3.93 -13.55 9.91
N ASN A 394 5.00 -14.28 9.57
CA ASN A 394 5.75 -15.16 10.49
C ASN A 394 4.86 -16.17 11.25
N PRO A 395 3.91 -16.87 10.57
CA PRO A 395 3.10 -17.85 11.26
C PRO A 395 3.93 -19.04 11.73
N THR A 396 3.73 -19.46 12.99
CA THR A 396 4.27 -20.71 13.50
C THR A 396 3.41 -21.90 13.05
N PRO A 397 3.90 -23.15 13.15
CA PRO A 397 3.08 -24.33 12.87
C PRO A 397 1.82 -24.48 13.75
N ARG A 398 1.73 -23.70 14.83
CA ARG A 398 0.58 -23.71 15.75
C ARG A 398 -0.46 -22.63 15.41
N PHE A 399 -0.20 -21.81 14.38
CA PHE A 399 -1.18 -20.81 13.95
C PHE A 399 -2.48 -21.47 13.53
N VAL A 400 -3.59 -20.96 14.04
CA VAL A 400 -4.94 -21.45 13.75
C VAL A 400 -5.72 -20.34 13.06
N SER A 401 -6.09 -20.57 11.79
CA SER A 401 -7.06 -19.74 11.08
C SER A 401 -8.42 -19.75 11.81
N GLU A 402 -9.31 -18.84 11.51
CA GLU A 402 -10.62 -18.61 12.15
C GLU A 402 -10.53 -18.07 13.59
N ARG A 403 -9.34 -18.03 14.17
CA ARG A 403 -9.15 -17.46 15.50
C ARG A 403 -9.12 -15.93 15.42
N THR A 404 -10.02 -15.29 16.14
CA THR A 404 -10.03 -13.83 16.26
C THR A 404 -8.90 -13.35 17.15
N SER A 405 -8.13 -12.37 16.64
CA SER A 405 -7.10 -11.66 17.38
C SER A 405 -7.52 -10.20 17.61
N HIS A 406 -7.13 -9.64 18.75
CA HIS A 406 -7.29 -8.23 19.06
C HIS A 406 -5.93 -7.53 19.06
N VAL A 407 -5.88 -6.37 18.41
CA VAL A 407 -4.66 -5.55 18.34
C VAL A 407 -4.98 -4.17 18.90
N ALA A 408 -4.26 -3.76 19.92
CA ALA A 408 -4.33 -2.41 20.50
C ALA A 408 -3.11 -1.61 20.05
N SER A 409 -3.31 -0.37 19.62
CA SER A 409 -2.23 0.48 19.10
C SER A 409 -2.39 1.92 19.52
N VAL A 410 -1.26 2.57 19.76
CA VAL A 410 -1.16 4.01 20.02
C VAL A 410 -0.08 4.58 19.13
N ALA A 411 -0.33 5.73 18.51
CA ALA A 411 0.65 6.41 17.67
C ALA A 411 0.57 7.92 17.80
N LEU A 412 1.73 8.57 17.76
CA LEU A 412 1.88 10.01 17.64
C LEU A 412 2.33 10.33 16.20
N ASP A 413 1.50 11.02 15.47
CA ASP A 413 1.81 11.53 14.13
C ASP A 413 2.18 13.01 14.18
N PHE A 414 3.17 13.41 13.38
CA PHE A 414 3.59 14.80 13.27
C PHE A 414 4.05 15.15 11.86
N VAL A 415 3.95 16.46 11.52
CA VAL A 415 4.47 17.05 10.27
C VAL A 415 5.15 18.38 10.60
N TYR A 416 6.13 18.81 9.80
CA TYR A 416 6.85 20.10 9.97
C TYR A 416 7.26 20.68 8.62
#